data_3fc367a782418741f1ff6db434ca7d0a
#
_entry.id   3fc367a782418741f1ff6db434ca7d0a
#
_cell.length_a   1.000
_cell.length_b   1.000
_cell.length_c   1.000
_cell.angle_alpha   90.00
_cell.angle_beta   90.00
_cell.angle_gamma   90.00
#
_symmetry.space_group_name_H-M   'P 1'
#
loop_
_entity.id
_entity.type
_entity.pdbx_description
1 polymer ?
#
loop_
_entity_poly.entity_id
_entity_poly.type
_entity_poly.pdbx_seq_one_letter_code
_entity_poly.pdbx_strand_id
1 'polypeptide(L)'
;MKMKHTILVFIGLGLSCSLFAQKEVRQLVRKGNTAYKDSLFIDAEVAYRKAIDATPTNEVGISYYNLGNALLNQSKYQEAIQEFARAADVETDKGSKAQALHNMGVIFQADQQYDKAIEAYKEALRNNPKDDETRYNLALVMKQQESQDQDQEGKDDQEQKDKEQDQNQDEQNKEQDQQQQNQNQNNENKDNKDQQDQNQNQGGKNSQELSKDAAEQMLQAILREEKKTQEKVQQQQVLKGKNKLEKEW
;
A
#
# COMPACT_ATOMS: atom_id res chain seq x y z
N MET A 1 49.85 -1.53 38.58
CA MET A 1 48.76 -0.63 39.09
C MET A 1 48.39 0.48 38.13
N LYS A 2 49.31 1.20 37.52
CA LYS A 2 49.03 2.35 36.59
C LYS A 2 48.10 2.00 35.42
N MET A 3 48.24 0.83 34.78
CA MET A 3 47.42 0.38 33.63
C MET A 3 45.92 0.20 33.95
N LYS A 4 45.57 -0.27 35.14
CA LYS A 4 44.17 -0.42 35.57
C LYS A 4 43.44 0.92 35.76
N HIS A 5 44.16 1.95 36.23
CA HIS A 5 43.60 3.30 36.41
C HIS A 5 43.40 4.01 35.07
N THR A 6 44.31 3.78 34.11
CA THR A 6 44.18 4.34 32.76
C THR A 6 42.96 3.75 32.03
N ILE A 7 42.72 2.44 32.14
CA ILE A 7 41.54 1.76 31.54
C ILE A 7 40.24 2.27 32.18
N LEU A 8 40.20 2.46 33.51
CA LEU A 8 39.02 2.99 34.22
C LEU A 8 38.70 4.44 33.79
N VAL A 9 39.70 5.27 33.56
CA VAL A 9 39.51 6.65 33.06
C VAL A 9 38.95 6.66 31.66
N PHE A 10 39.45 5.81 30.75
CA PHE A 10 38.89 5.70 29.37
C PHE A 10 37.47 5.16 29.34
N ILE A 11 37.12 4.20 30.22
CA ILE A 11 35.74 3.70 30.37
C ILE A 11 34.82 4.82 30.88
N GLY A 12 35.27 5.60 31.87
CA GLY A 12 34.48 6.72 32.41
C GLY A 12 34.27 7.86 31.40
N LEU A 13 35.23 8.17 30.53
CA LEU A 13 35.09 9.15 29.47
C LEU A 13 34.13 8.65 28.38
N GLY A 14 34.19 7.36 27.99
CA GLY A 14 33.29 6.77 27.01
C GLY A 14 31.82 6.80 27.45
N LEU A 15 31.55 6.49 28.72
CA LEU A 15 30.19 6.52 29.31
C LEU A 15 29.61 7.94 29.38
N SER A 16 30.44 8.96 29.69
CA SER A 16 29.97 10.33 29.73
C SER A 16 29.61 10.89 28.35
N CYS A 17 30.36 10.56 27.30
CA CYS A 17 30.05 10.98 25.92
C CYS A 17 28.70 10.38 25.45
N SER A 18 28.40 9.12 25.79
CA SER A 18 27.13 8.47 25.43
C SER A 18 25.92 9.12 26.08
N LEU A 19 26.03 9.56 27.34
CA LEU A 19 24.94 10.22 28.06
C LEU A 19 24.65 11.64 27.50
N PHE A 20 25.66 12.36 27.04
CA PHE A 20 25.47 13.67 26.40
C PHE A 20 24.78 13.53 25.03
N ALA A 21 25.19 12.57 24.21
CA ALA A 21 24.56 12.29 22.92
C ALA A 21 23.08 11.93 23.07
N GLN A 22 22.71 11.06 24.02
CA GLN A 22 21.31 10.73 24.27
C GLN A 22 20.47 11.93 24.75
N LYS A 23 21.05 12.85 25.53
CA LYS A 23 20.35 14.06 25.95
C LYS A 23 20.06 14.98 24.77
N GLU A 24 21.02 15.14 23.87
CA GLU A 24 20.87 15.94 22.66
C GLU A 24 19.78 15.37 21.75
N VAL A 25 19.81 14.08 21.46
CA VAL A 25 18.78 13.37 20.68
C VAL A 25 17.39 13.62 21.25
N ARG A 26 17.20 13.42 22.56
CA ARG A 26 15.89 13.68 23.22
C ARG A 26 15.45 15.13 23.10
N GLN A 27 16.37 16.09 23.13
CA GLN A 27 16.03 17.51 22.92
C GLN A 27 15.59 17.78 21.48
N LEU A 28 16.28 17.20 20.50
CA LEU A 28 15.93 17.32 19.07
C LEU A 28 14.58 16.69 18.77
N VAL A 29 14.29 15.48 19.28
CA VAL A 29 12.98 14.86 19.13
C VAL A 29 11.87 15.70 19.78
N ARG A 30 12.09 16.24 21.00
CA ARG A 30 11.13 17.14 21.64
C ARG A 30 10.88 18.40 20.82
N LYS A 31 11.93 19.02 20.28
CA LYS A 31 11.83 20.17 19.39
C LYS A 31 11.00 19.84 18.15
N GLY A 32 11.25 18.69 17.52
CA GLY A 32 10.46 18.20 16.40
C GLY A 32 9.01 17.99 16.76
N ASN A 33 8.74 17.34 17.90
CA ASN A 33 7.37 17.11 18.38
C ASN A 33 6.61 18.42 18.67
N THR A 34 7.29 19.45 19.19
CA THR A 34 6.68 20.77 19.41
C THR A 34 6.34 21.41 18.07
N ALA A 35 7.30 21.47 17.15
CA ALA A 35 7.07 22.01 15.81
C ALA A 35 5.95 21.27 15.06
N TYR A 36 5.89 19.94 15.16
CA TYR A 36 4.83 19.13 14.57
C TYR A 36 3.43 19.48 15.13
N LYS A 37 3.31 19.64 16.45
CA LYS A 37 2.06 20.06 17.11
C LYS A 37 1.60 21.44 16.65
N ASP A 38 2.55 22.33 16.40
CA ASP A 38 2.31 23.69 15.92
C ASP A 38 2.11 23.75 14.38
N SER A 39 1.99 22.57 13.73
CA SER A 39 1.86 22.40 12.27
C SER A 39 3.05 22.99 11.45
N LEU A 40 4.17 23.23 12.11
CA LEU A 40 5.43 23.65 11.48
C LEU A 40 6.20 22.43 10.98
N PHE A 41 5.63 21.74 9.98
CA PHE A 41 6.12 20.42 9.54
C PHE A 41 7.53 20.45 8.95
N ILE A 42 7.96 21.56 8.33
CA ILE A 42 9.32 21.72 7.83
C ILE A 42 10.31 21.82 9.00
N ASP A 43 10.00 22.58 10.05
CA ASP A 43 10.86 22.68 11.23
C ASP A 43 10.91 21.35 12.00
N ALA A 44 9.79 20.63 12.05
CA ALA A 44 9.73 19.29 12.60
C ALA A 44 10.64 18.32 11.82
N GLU A 45 10.57 18.32 10.49
CA GLU A 45 11.45 17.53 9.62
C GLU A 45 12.93 17.81 9.91
N VAL A 46 13.33 19.08 9.95
CA VAL A 46 14.73 19.47 10.24
C VAL A 46 15.18 18.94 11.60
N ALA A 47 14.32 19.04 12.62
CA ALA A 47 14.65 18.57 13.95
C ALA A 47 14.78 17.03 14.02
N TYR A 48 13.87 16.29 13.36
CA TYR A 48 13.92 14.82 13.32
C TYR A 48 15.11 14.30 12.52
N ARG A 49 15.48 14.93 11.39
CA ARG A 49 16.69 14.56 10.63
C ARG A 49 17.95 14.74 11.49
N LYS A 50 18.06 15.84 12.21
CA LYS A 50 19.17 16.04 13.17
C LYS A 50 19.17 15.01 14.29
N ALA A 51 18.00 14.61 14.78
CA ALA A 51 17.89 13.55 15.77
C ALA A 51 18.38 12.19 15.21
N ILE A 52 18.04 11.87 13.98
CA ILE A 52 18.50 10.65 13.28
C ILE A 52 20.02 10.64 13.16
N ASP A 53 20.62 11.76 12.71
CA ASP A 53 22.08 11.88 12.53
C ASP A 53 22.85 11.74 13.85
N ALA A 54 22.25 12.16 14.97
CA ALA A 54 22.84 12.09 16.31
C ALA A 54 22.55 10.77 17.06
N THR A 55 21.69 9.88 16.52
CA THR A 55 21.22 8.68 17.22
C THR A 55 22.01 7.44 16.81
N PRO A 56 22.44 6.57 17.75
CA PRO A 56 22.89 5.23 17.42
C PRO A 56 21.81 4.44 16.67
N THR A 57 22.21 3.59 15.72
CA THR A 57 21.34 2.89 14.77
C THR A 57 20.19 2.10 15.39
N ASN A 58 20.35 1.62 16.62
CA ASN A 58 19.33 0.80 17.31
C ASN A 58 18.25 1.60 18.07
N GLU A 59 18.37 2.91 18.20
CA GLU A 59 17.41 3.76 18.91
C GLU A 59 16.75 4.82 18.00
N VAL A 60 16.93 4.69 16.71
CA VAL A 60 16.52 5.71 15.72
C VAL A 60 15.08 5.56 15.23
N GLY A 61 14.41 4.44 15.52
CA GLY A 61 13.09 4.07 14.98
C GLY A 61 12.02 5.15 15.18
N ILE A 62 11.88 5.68 16.40
CA ILE A 62 10.92 6.74 16.71
C ILE A 62 11.19 8.03 15.90
N SER A 63 12.44 8.35 15.62
CA SER A 63 12.80 9.53 14.83
C SER A 63 12.43 9.36 13.36
N TYR A 64 12.63 8.18 12.78
CA TYR A 64 12.15 7.83 11.44
C TYR A 64 10.63 7.89 11.34
N TYR A 65 9.92 7.32 12.31
CA TYR A 65 8.47 7.34 12.36
C TYR A 65 7.93 8.78 12.39
N ASN A 66 8.48 9.62 13.29
CA ASN A 66 8.07 11.02 13.40
C ASN A 66 8.43 11.84 12.16
N LEU A 67 9.57 11.55 11.53
CA LEU A 67 9.95 12.15 10.25
C LEU A 67 8.97 11.77 9.15
N GLY A 68 8.59 10.49 9.07
CA GLY A 68 7.56 10.01 8.14
C GLY A 68 6.24 10.77 8.31
N ASN A 69 5.78 10.98 9.55
CA ASN A 69 4.58 11.77 9.83
C ASN A 69 4.73 13.25 9.39
N ALA A 70 5.88 13.87 9.63
CA ALA A 70 6.13 15.24 9.22
C ALA A 70 6.16 15.39 7.69
N LEU A 71 6.73 14.42 6.99
CA LEU A 71 6.76 14.37 5.53
C LEU A 71 5.36 14.12 4.93
N LEU A 72 4.58 13.23 5.55
CA LEU A 72 3.19 12.94 5.16
C LEU A 72 2.35 14.22 5.20
N ASN A 73 2.46 15.01 6.27
CA ASN A 73 1.75 16.28 6.39
C ASN A 73 2.24 17.38 5.44
N GLN A 74 3.42 17.20 4.84
CA GLN A 74 3.92 18.02 3.75
C GLN A 74 3.54 17.50 2.37
N SER A 75 2.73 16.44 2.28
CA SER A 75 2.39 15.73 1.03
C SER A 75 3.60 15.13 0.31
N LYS A 76 4.71 14.91 1.02
CA LYS A 76 5.90 14.23 0.52
C LYS A 76 5.77 12.72 0.67
N TYR A 77 4.80 12.13 -0.02
CA TYR A 77 4.33 10.76 0.20
C TYR A 77 5.42 9.70 0.02
N GLN A 78 6.23 9.82 -1.05
CA GLN A 78 7.29 8.84 -1.34
C GLN A 78 8.41 8.87 -0.29
N GLU A 79 8.78 10.06 0.19
CA GLU A 79 9.75 10.20 1.27
C GLU A 79 9.17 9.66 2.59
N ALA A 80 7.90 9.94 2.88
CA ALA A 80 7.23 9.43 4.07
C ALA A 80 7.22 7.89 4.11
N ILE A 81 6.90 7.22 2.99
CA ILE A 81 6.96 5.76 2.86
C ILE A 81 8.36 5.24 3.18
N GLN A 82 9.41 5.89 2.66
CA GLN A 82 10.79 5.47 2.93
C GLN A 82 11.15 5.57 4.41
N GLU A 83 10.74 6.64 5.08
CA GLU A 83 11.04 6.82 6.49
C GLU A 83 10.20 5.88 7.38
N PHE A 84 8.93 5.61 7.04
CA PHE A 84 8.15 4.58 7.73
C PHE A 84 8.72 3.17 7.52
N ALA A 85 9.21 2.85 6.32
CA ALA A 85 9.88 1.57 6.06
C ALA A 85 11.14 1.42 6.92
N ARG A 86 11.98 2.46 7.01
CA ARG A 86 13.15 2.49 7.90
C ARG A 86 12.76 2.33 9.36
N ALA A 87 11.68 3.01 9.80
CA ALA A 87 11.16 2.85 11.14
C ALA A 87 10.76 1.41 11.42
N ALA A 88 10.01 0.78 10.51
CA ALA A 88 9.57 -0.61 10.64
C ALA A 88 10.73 -1.62 10.62
N ASP A 89 11.82 -1.32 9.92
CA ASP A 89 13.00 -2.20 9.83
C ASP A 89 13.83 -2.18 11.11
N VAL A 90 14.07 -1.00 11.70
CA VAL A 90 14.92 -0.87 12.90
C VAL A 90 14.15 -1.05 14.19
N GLU A 91 12.82 -0.96 14.19
CA GLU A 91 11.99 -1.00 15.39
C GLU A 91 11.85 -2.43 15.92
N THR A 92 12.12 -2.61 17.18
CA THR A 92 12.00 -3.91 17.87
C THR A 92 10.65 -4.08 18.59
N ASP A 93 10.01 -2.96 18.95
CA ASP A 93 8.65 -2.98 19.51
C ASP A 93 7.62 -3.24 18.40
N LYS A 94 6.88 -4.34 18.57
CA LYS A 94 5.88 -4.76 17.58
C LYS A 94 4.77 -3.72 17.37
N GLY A 95 4.37 -3.01 18.43
CA GLY A 95 3.34 -1.98 18.34
C GLY A 95 3.80 -0.80 17.48
N SER A 96 4.99 -0.29 17.74
CA SER A 96 5.60 0.81 16.96
C SER A 96 5.85 0.41 15.50
N LYS A 97 6.32 -0.82 15.27
CA LYS A 97 6.48 -1.38 13.94
C LYS A 97 5.13 -1.44 13.19
N ALA A 98 4.08 -1.91 13.86
CA ALA A 98 2.75 -1.96 13.28
C ALA A 98 2.22 -0.59 12.87
N GLN A 99 2.46 0.45 13.69
CA GLN A 99 2.05 1.82 13.36
C GLN A 99 2.74 2.36 12.11
N ALA A 100 4.03 2.12 11.95
CA ALA A 100 4.76 2.55 10.76
C ALA A 100 4.23 1.85 9.50
N LEU A 101 3.99 0.55 9.57
CA LEU A 101 3.42 -0.24 8.46
C LEU A 101 1.97 0.17 8.15
N HIS A 102 1.16 0.48 9.16
CA HIS A 102 -0.17 1.03 8.98
C HIS A 102 -0.14 2.33 8.17
N ASN A 103 0.71 3.29 8.57
CA ASN A 103 0.83 4.57 7.87
C ASN A 103 1.30 4.41 6.42
N MET A 104 2.18 3.44 6.14
CA MET A 104 2.51 3.08 4.75
C MET A 104 1.28 2.58 3.99
N GLY A 105 0.47 1.73 4.60
CA GLY A 105 -0.77 1.23 4.03
C GLY A 105 -1.74 2.36 3.68
N VAL A 106 -1.91 3.34 4.57
CA VAL A 106 -2.75 4.52 4.34
C VAL A 106 -2.29 5.31 3.12
N ILE A 107 -0.98 5.54 2.98
CA ILE A 107 -0.44 6.27 1.82
C ILE A 107 -0.66 5.47 0.54
N PHE A 108 -0.35 4.18 0.52
CA PHE A 108 -0.56 3.33 -0.66
C PHE A 108 -2.04 3.25 -1.07
N GLN A 109 -2.95 3.17 -0.09
CA GLN A 109 -4.38 3.17 -0.35
C GLN A 109 -4.85 4.50 -0.97
N ALA A 110 -4.38 5.64 -0.45
CA ALA A 110 -4.69 6.96 -0.99
C ALA A 110 -4.16 7.14 -2.44
N ASP A 111 -3.05 6.51 -2.76
CA ASP A 111 -2.44 6.49 -4.10
C ASP A 111 -2.99 5.35 -5.00
N GLN A 112 -4.04 4.66 -4.57
CA GLN A 112 -4.70 3.56 -5.28
C GLN A 112 -3.78 2.37 -5.62
N GLN A 113 -2.64 2.27 -4.91
CA GLN A 113 -1.73 1.13 -4.98
C GLN A 113 -2.22 0.02 -4.04
N TYR A 114 -3.39 -0.55 -4.35
CA TYR A 114 -4.14 -1.41 -3.43
C TYR A 114 -3.37 -2.66 -3.01
N ASP A 115 -2.65 -3.30 -3.91
CA ASP A 115 -1.81 -4.46 -3.56
C ASP A 115 -0.79 -4.14 -2.47
N LYS A 116 -0.11 -2.99 -2.59
CA LYS A 116 0.88 -2.56 -1.60
C LYS A 116 0.23 -2.16 -0.28
N ALA A 117 -0.94 -1.53 -0.33
CA ALA A 117 -1.70 -1.19 0.87
C ALA A 117 -2.11 -2.44 1.64
N ILE A 118 -2.63 -3.46 0.94
CA ILE A 118 -3.02 -4.75 1.51
C ILE A 118 -1.83 -5.42 2.20
N GLU A 119 -0.67 -5.50 1.54
CA GLU A 119 0.52 -6.09 2.14
C GLU A 119 1.01 -5.32 3.37
N ALA A 120 1.01 -4.00 3.32
CA ALA A 120 1.40 -3.16 4.45
C ALA A 120 0.46 -3.35 5.66
N TYR A 121 -0.86 -3.35 5.43
CA TYR A 121 -1.84 -3.59 6.50
C TYR A 121 -1.77 -5.02 7.06
N LYS A 122 -1.58 -6.04 6.23
CA LYS A 122 -1.37 -7.41 6.69
C LYS A 122 -0.13 -7.52 7.58
N GLU A 123 0.98 -6.91 7.17
CA GLU A 123 2.20 -6.91 7.98
C GLU A 123 2.03 -6.12 9.29
N ALA A 124 1.30 -4.99 9.27
CA ALA A 124 0.92 -4.27 10.48
C ALA A 124 0.13 -5.18 11.45
N LEU A 125 -0.86 -5.92 10.95
CA LEU A 125 -1.67 -6.84 11.76
C LEU A 125 -0.90 -8.07 12.25
N ARG A 126 0.12 -8.55 11.55
CA ARG A 126 1.05 -9.58 12.07
C ARG A 126 1.79 -9.09 13.31
N ASN A 127 2.10 -7.80 13.38
CA ASN A 127 2.77 -7.18 14.51
C ASN A 127 1.79 -6.74 15.61
N ASN A 128 0.61 -6.22 15.26
CA ASN A 128 -0.45 -5.86 16.21
C ASN A 128 -1.81 -6.41 15.76
N PRO A 129 -2.14 -7.66 16.11
CA PRO A 129 -3.41 -8.29 15.68
C PRO A 129 -4.68 -7.65 16.27
N LYS A 130 -4.55 -6.75 17.25
CA LYS A 130 -5.70 -6.11 17.93
C LYS A 130 -6.02 -4.72 17.38
N ASP A 131 -5.36 -4.31 16.31
CA ASP A 131 -5.57 -3.01 15.70
C ASP A 131 -6.83 -3.02 14.82
N ASP A 132 -7.93 -2.52 15.39
CA ASP A 132 -9.24 -2.47 14.72
C ASP A 132 -9.25 -1.53 13.53
N GLU A 133 -8.49 -0.42 13.61
CA GLU A 133 -8.39 0.56 12.52
C GLU A 133 -7.68 -0.05 11.30
N THR A 134 -6.54 -0.71 11.52
CA THR A 134 -5.83 -1.42 10.46
C THR A 134 -6.68 -2.53 9.86
N ARG A 135 -7.46 -3.27 10.68
CA ARG A 135 -8.39 -4.30 10.18
C ARG A 135 -9.47 -3.71 9.27
N TYR A 136 -10.07 -2.61 9.71
CA TYR A 136 -11.07 -1.91 8.92
C TYR A 136 -10.50 -1.42 7.57
N ASN A 137 -9.32 -0.77 7.61
CA ASN A 137 -8.66 -0.27 6.41
C ASN A 137 -8.26 -1.40 5.45
N LEU A 138 -7.81 -2.55 5.96
CA LEU A 138 -7.54 -3.73 5.15
C LEU A 138 -8.80 -4.22 4.42
N ALA A 139 -9.91 -4.36 5.14
CA ALA A 139 -11.17 -4.78 4.52
C ALA A 139 -11.67 -3.77 3.47
N LEU A 140 -11.52 -2.48 3.76
CA LEU A 140 -11.91 -1.41 2.85
C LEU A 140 -11.08 -1.41 1.57
N VAL A 141 -9.75 -1.51 1.68
CA VAL A 141 -8.87 -1.49 0.51
C VAL A 141 -9.07 -2.72 -0.38
N MET A 142 -9.35 -3.89 0.21
CA MET A 142 -9.66 -5.10 -0.57
C MET A 142 -10.95 -4.93 -1.37
N LYS A 143 -11.98 -4.32 -0.78
CA LYS A 143 -13.22 -3.99 -1.51
C LYS A 143 -12.97 -2.97 -2.62
N GLN A 144 -12.09 -1.99 -2.39
CA GLN A 144 -11.72 -1.00 -3.42
C GLN A 144 -10.98 -1.66 -4.59
N GLN A 145 -10.08 -2.59 -4.31
CA GLN A 145 -9.38 -3.38 -5.34
C GLN A 145 -10.36 -4.20 -6.18
N GLU A 146 -11.25 -4.97 -5.53
CA GLU A 146 -12.25 -5.78 -6.22
C GLU A 146 -13.15 -4.94 -7.13
N SER A 147 -13.55 -3.74 -6.69
CA SER A 147 -14.33 -2.82 -7.51
C SER A 147 -13.53 -2.29 -8.72
N GLN A 148 -12.24 -2.03 -8.56
CA GLN A 148 -11.36 -1.59 -9.63
C GLN A 148 -11.17 -2.68 -10.69
N ASP A 149 -10.99 -3.93 -10.26
CA ASP A 149 -10.83 -5.08 -11.15
C ASP A 149 -12.09 -5.32 -11.97
N GLN A 150 -13.28 -5.23 -11.35
CA GLN A 150 -14.58 -5.35 -12.05
C GLN A 150 -14.79 -4.23 -13.09
N ASP A 151 -14.39 -3.00 -12.77
CA ASP A 151 -14.48 -1.87 -13.71
C ASP A 151 -13.53 -2.04 -14.91
N GLN A 152 -12.39 -2.71 -14.72
CA GLN A 152 -11.46 -3.02 -15.81
C GLN A 152 -11.98 -4.15 -16.69
N GLU A 153 -12.45 -5.25 -16.11
CA GLU A 153 -13.05 -6.35 -16.88
C GLU A 153 -14.24 -5.89 -17.72
N GLY A 154 -15.11 -5.03 -17.16
CA GLY A 154 -16.25 -4.47 -17.90
C GLY A 154 -15.85 -3.58 -19.06
N LYS A 155 -14.71 -2.90 -19.00
CA LYS A 155 -14.18 -2.08 -20.12
C LYS A 155 -13.57 -2.94 -21.21
N ASP A 156 -12.81 -3.96 -20.83
CA ASP A 156 -12.19 -4.89 -21.78
C ASP A 156 -13.25 -5.67 -22.57
N ASP A 157 -14.33 -6.09 -21.91
CA ASP A 157 -15.49 -6.73 -22.55
C ASP A 157 -16.21 -5.79 -23.52
N GLN A 158 -16.29 -4.51 -23.21
CA GLN A 158 -16.92 -3.51 -24.07
C GLN A 158 -16.05 -3.18 -25.29
N GLU A 159 -14.74 -3.03 -25.09
CA GLU A 159 -13.80 -2.83 -26.21
C GLU A 159 -13.75 -4.05 -27.16
N GLN A 160 -13.90 -5.25 -26.66
CA GLN A 160 -13.98 -6.46 -27.49
C GLN A 160 -15.27 -6.47 -28.31
N LYS A 161 -16.42 -6.14 -27.71
CA LYS A 161 -17.71 -6.06 -28.42
C LYS A 161 -17.71 -4.95 -29.49
N ASP A 162 -17.12 -3.80 -29.18
CA ASP A 162 -17.02 -2.70 -30.14
C ASP A 162 -16.11 -3.10 -31.34
N LYS A 163 -14.99 -3.79 -31.10
CA LYS A 163 -14.13 -4.32 -32.17
C LYS A 163 -14.80 -5.40 -33.03
N GLU A 164 -15.59 -6.28 -32.43
CA GLU A 164 -16.38 -7.29 -33.15
C GLU A 164 -17.50 -6.64 -33.96
N GLN A 165 -18.09 -5.56 -33.45
CA GLN A 165 -19.16 -4.83 -34.18
C GLN A 165 -18.58 -4.05 -35.36
N ASP A 166 -17.41 -3.42 -35.24
CA ASP A 166 -16.70 -2.76 -36.33
C ASP A 166 -16.27 -3.76 -37.41
N GLN A 167 -15.76 -4.94 -37.04
CA GLN A 167 -15.38 -5.98 -37.98
C GLN A 167 -16.61 -6.52 -38.76
N ASN A 168 -17.75 -6.71 -38.11
CA ASN A 168 -18.98 -7.13 -38.76
C ASN A 168 -19.56 -6.06 -39.68
N GLN A 169 -19.39 -4.76 -39.38
CA GLN A 169 -19.79 -3.68 -40.28
C GLN A 169 -18.87 -3.61 -41.51
N ASP A 170 -17.59 -3.81 -41.35
CA ASP A 170 -16.65 -3.84 -42.45
C ASP A 170 -16.87 -5.03 -43.40
N GLU A 171 -17.24 -6.20 -42.86
CA GLU A 171 -17.62 -7.36 -43.68
C GLU A 171 -18.93 -7.15 -44.39
N GLN A 172 -19.96 -6.58 -43.75
CA GLN A 172 -21.23 -6.24 -44.39
C GLN A 172 -21.08 -5.17 -45.49
N ASN A 173 -20.24 -4.18 -45.29
CA ASN A 173 -19.95 -3.16 -46.30
C ASN A 173 -19.22 -3.77 -47.51
N LYS A 174 -18.28 -4.72 -47.29
CA LYS A 174 -17.61 -5.43 -48.41
C LYS A 174 -18.57 -6.33 -49.19
N GLU A 175 -19.54 -6.96 -48.53
CA GLU A 175 -20.55 -7.74 -49.19
C GLU A 175 -21.56 -6.84 -49.98
N GLN A 176 -21.91 -5.67 -49.45
CA GLN A 176 -22.74 -4.70 -50.15
C GLN A 176 -22.01 -4.09 -51.38
N ASP A 177 -20.73 -3.78 -51.29
CA ASP A 177 -19.95 -3.31 -52.44
C ASP A 177 -19.81 -4.36 -53.53
N GLN A 178 -19.71 -5.65 -53.17
CA GLN A 178 -19.71 -6.75 -54.15
C GLN A 178 -21.08 -6.96 -54.78
N GLN A 179 -22.19 -6.71 -54.06
CA GLN A 179 -23.54 -6.78 -54.64
C GLN A 179 -23.89 -5.55 -55.47
N GLN A 180 -23.38 -4.35 -55.17
CA GLN A 180 -23.56 -3.16 -55.97
C GLN A 180 -22.80 -3.22 -57.29
N GLN A 181 -21.66 -3.86 -57.40
CA GLN A 181 -20.99 -4.09 -58.68
C GLN A 181 -21.75 -5.02 -59.62
N ASN A 182 -22.67 -5.86 -59.10
CA ASN A 182 -23.51 -6.73 -59.89
C ASN A 182 -24.89 -6.16 -60.23
N GLN A 183 -25.30 -5.03 -59.62
CA GLN A 183 -26.62 -4.42 -59.82
C GLN A 183 -26.60 -3.02 -60.45
N ASN A 184 -25.52 -2.59 -61.09
CA ASN A 184 -25.49 -1.30 -61.77
C ASN A 184 -26.19 -1.35 -63.12
N GLN A 185 -27.38 -1.91 -63.16
CA GLN A 185 -28.44 -1.67 -64.17
C GLN A 185 -29.78 -1.71 -63.45
N ASN A 186 -30.22 -0.63 -62.94
CA ASN A 186 -31.59 -0.10 -62.84
C ASN A 186 -31.90 0.64 -61.52
N ASN A 187 -32.14 1.90 -61.75
CA ASN A 187 -33.18 2.75 -61.14
C ASN A 187 -32.93 3.40 -59.74
N GLU A 188 -32.97 4.69 -59.91
CA GLU A 188 -33.18 5.78 -58.98
C GLU A 188 -34.30 5.62 -57.96
N ASN A 189 -34.11 6.29 -56.83
CA ASN A 189 -35.10 7.01 -55.99
C ASN A 189 -35.45 6.49 -54.61
N LYS A 190 -35.23 7.45 -53.72
CA LYS A 190 -35.95 7.88 -52.49
C LYS A 190 -35.37 7.54 -51.13
N ASP A 191 -34.84 8.61 -50.58
CA ASP A 191 -35.19 9.33 -49.32
C ASP A 191 -35.61 8.55 -48.06
N ASN A 192 -34.88 8.84 -47.01
CA ASN A 192 -35.35 9.41 -45.73
C ASN A 192 -35.10 8.66 -44.42
N LYS A 193 -34.52 9.46 -43.55
CA LYS A 193 -34.78 9.73 -42.12
C LYS A 193 -34.04 8.95 -41.03
N ASP A 194 -33.21 9.77 -40.40
CA ASP A 194 -32.98 9.96 -38.93
C ASP A 194 -33.69 9.04 -37.95
N GLN A 195 -32.91 8.47 -37.07
CA GLN A 195 -33.24 8.47 -35.62
C GLN A 195 -31.98 8.37 -34.76
N GLN A 196 -31.73 9.47 -34.04
CA GLN A 196 -30.89 9.55 -32.84
C GLN A 196 -31.58 8.78 -31.73
N ASP A 197 -30.82 7.91 -31.06
CA ASP A 197 -31.16 7.54 -29.69
C ASP A 197 -29.98 7.85 -28.75
N GLN A 198 -30.26 8.83 -27.90
CA GLN A 198 -29.47 9.19 -26.74
C GLN A 198 -29.70 8.15 -25.65
N ASN A 199 -28.67 7.46 -25.20
CA ASN A 199 -28.72 6.75 -23.96
C ASN A 199 -27.76 7.40 -22.95
N GLN A 200 -28.32 8.25 -22.10
CA GLN A 200 -27.66 8.78 -20.91
C GLN A 200 -27.63 7.69 -19.83
N ASN A 201 -26.47 7.14 -19.58
CA ASN A 201 -26.28 6.32 -18.39
C ASN A 201 -25.65 7.18 -17.29
N GLN A 202 -26.48 7.60 -16.34
CA GLN A 202 -26.06 8.21 -15.07
C GLN A 202 -25.49 7.12 -14.17
N GLY A 203 -24.18 6.99 -14.12
CA GLY A 203 -23.47 6.24 -13.12
C GLY A 203 -23.53 6.96 -11.77
N GLY A 204 -24.51 6.63 -10.93
CA GLY A 204 -24.58 7.08 -9.56
C GLY A 204 -23.42 6.51 -8.75
N LYS A 205 -22.53 7.38 -8.25
CA LYS A 205 -21.54 7.04 -7.22
C LYS A 205 -22.28 6.66 -5.94
N ASN A 206 -22.53 5.39 -5.74
CA ASN A 206 -23.01 4.86 -4.48
C ASN A 206 -21.77 4.37 -3.68
N SER A 207 -21.10 5.31 -3.02
CA SER A 207 -20.13 4.98 -1.98
C SER A 207 -20.89 4.43 -0.78
N GLN A 208 -21.25 3.15 -0.83
CA GLN A 208 -21.76 2.46 0.35
C GLN A 208 -20.62 2.40 1.38
N GLU A 209 -20.76 3.18 2.44
CA GLU A 209 -19.95 3.04 3.64
C GLU A 209 -20.00 1.58 4.08
N LEU A 210 -18.83 0.94 4.13
CA LEU A 210 -18.71 -0.43 4.61
C LEU A 210 -19.07 -0.44 6.11
N SER A 211 -20.11 -1.17 6.51
CA SER A 211 -20.43 -1.30 7.93
C SER A 211 -19.27 -2.00 8.66
N LYS A 212 -19.05 -1.64 9.94
CA LYS A 212 -18.02 -2.31 10.75
C LYS A 212 -18.19 -3.83 10.77
N ASP A 213 -19.42 -4.29 10.84
CA ASP A 213 -19.73 -5.73 10.86
C ASP A 213 -19.38 -6.42 9.54
N ALA A 214 -19.62 -5.77 8.40
CA ALA A 214 -19.25 -6.29 7.09
C ALA A 214 -17.72 -6.33 6.92
N ALA A 215 -17.01 -5.30 7.37
CA ALA A 215 -15.55 -5.27 7.39
C ALA A 215 -14.97 -6.39 8.27
N GLU A 216 -15.58 -6.67 9.41
CA GLU A 216 -15.14 -7.73 10.32
C GLU A 216 -15.40 -9.13 9.75
N GLN A 217 -16.54 -9.35 9.07
CA GLN A 217 -16.83 -10.61 8.38
C GLN A 217 -15.85 -10.88 7.23
N MET A 218 -15.55 -9.87 6.41
CA MET A 218 -14.55 -9.99 5.34
C MET A 218 -13.17 -10.31 5.92
N LEU A 219 -12.76 -9.62 6.98
CA LEU A 219 -11.49 -9.88 7.64
C LEU A 219 -11.41 -11.30 8.20
N GLN A 220 -12.47 -11.81 8.85
CA GLN A 220 -12.48 -13.18 9.36
C GLN A 220 -12.36 -14.23 8.23
N ALA A 221 -12.96 -13.97 7.08
CA ALA A 221 -12.81 -14.83 5.91
C ALA A 221 -11.34 -14.83 5.42
N ILE A 222 -10.73 -13.68 5.33
CA ILE A 222 -9.32 -13.52 4.91
C ILE A 222 -8.36 -14.21 5.88
N LEU A 223 -8.54 -13.98 7.19
CA LEU A 223 -7.70 -14.63 8.21
C LEU A 223 -7.82 -16.16 8.19
N ARG A 224 -9.00 -16.69 7.84
CA ARG A 224 -9.18 -18.15 7.64
C ARG A 224 -8.42 -18.64 6.42
N GLU A 225 -8.46 -17.92 5.32
CA GLU A 225 -7.74 -18.25 4.08
C GLU A 225 -6.24 -18.18 4.30
N GLU A 226 -5.75 -17.12 4.94
CA GLU A 226 -4.34 -16.94 5.26
C GLU A 226 -3.83 -18.06 6.17
N LYS A 227 -4.59 -18.41 7.22
CA LYS A 227 -4.26 -19.54 8.10
C LYS A 227 -4.15 -20.86 7.34
N LYS A 228 -5.10 -21.15 6.45
CA LYS A 228 -5.06 -22.35 5.58
C LYS A 228 -3.82 -22.34 4.68
N THR A 229 -3.46 -21.17 4.16
CA THR A 229 -2.29 -21.02 3.29
C THR A 229 -0.99 -21.24 4.09
N GLN A 230 -0.89 -20.66 5.29
CA GLN A 230 0.24 -20.88 6.18
C GLN A 230 0.38 -22.36 6.59
N GLU A 231 -0.72 -23.02 6.93
CA GLU A 231 -0.73 -24.45 7.23
C GLU A 231 -0.26 -25.29 6.05
N LYS A 232 -0.69 -24.98 4.81
CA LYS A 232 -0.20 -25.65 3.59
C LYS A 232 1.29 -25.43 3.35
N VAL A 233 1.78 -24.20 3.52
CA VAL A 233 3.21 -23.85 3.38
C VAL A 233 4.03 -24.60 4.42
N GLN A 234 3.57 -24.64 5.67
CA GLN A 234 4.25 -25.36 6.74
C GLN A 234 4.28 -26.87 6.50
N GLN A 235 3.18 -27.46 6.01
CA GLN A 235 3.14 -28.87 5.61
C GLN A 235 4.10 -29.16 4.46
N GLN A 236 4.19 -28.29 3.44
CA GLN A 236 5.14 -28.44 2.34
C GLN A 236 6.61 -28.33 2.80
N GLN A 237 6.90 -27.44 3.76
CA GLN A 237 8.25 -27.32 4.32
C GLN A 237 8.65 -28.57 5.12
N VAL A 238 7.71 -29.13 5.90
CA VAL A 238 7.92 -30.40 6.64
C VAL A 238 8.17 -31.56 5.67
N LEU A 239 7.39 -31.65 4.59
CA LEU A 239 7.57 -32.69 3.55
C LEU A 239 8.91 -32.54 2.82
N LYS A 240 9.31 -31.29 2.49
CA LYS A 240 10.64 -31.03 1.88
C LYS A 240 11.77 -31.37 2.83
N GLY A 241 11.62 -31.09 4.13
CA GLY A 241 12.59 -31.48 5.15
C GLY A 241 12.74 -33.00 5.30
N LYS A 242 11.61 -33.74 5.30
CA LYS A 242 11.65 -35.21 5.31
C LYS A 242 12.32 -35.82 4.08
N ASN A 243 11.96 -35.34 2.90
CA ASN A 243 12.55 -35.82 1.65
C ASN A 243 14.06 -35.50 1.53
N LYS A 244 14.55 -34.49 2.23
CA LYS A 244 15.97 -34.16 2.28
C LYS A 244 16.72 -35.14 3.20
N LEU A 245 16.13 -35.48 4.35
CA LEU A 245 16.70 -36.45 5.29
C LEU A 245 16.74 -37.88 4.72
N GLU A 246 15.75 -38.28 3.91
CA GLU A 246 15.72 -39.59 3.27
C GLU A 246 16.72 -39.74 2.11
N LYS A 247 17.28 -38.66 1.56
CA LYS A 247 18.29 -38.67 0.50
C LYS A 247 19.73 -38.63 1.02
N GLU A 248 19.94 -38.40 2.30
CA GLU A 248 21.26 -38.34 2.93
C GLU A 248 21.67 -39.64 3.63
N TRP A 249 20.91 -40.74 3.44
CA TRP A 249 21.21 -42.09 3.94
C TRP A 249 21.41 -43.07 2.78
#